data_000a7f2bffbea3527a5ff91e30dbeddf
#
_entry.id   000a7f2bffbea3527a5ff91e30dbeddf
#
_cell.length_a   1.000
_cell.length_b   1.000
_cell.length_c   1.000
_cell.angle_alpha   90.00
_cell.angle_beta   90.00
_cell.angle_gamma   90.00
#
_symmetry.space_group_name_H-M   'P 1'
#
loop_
_entity.id
_entity.type
_entity.pdbx_description
1 polymer ?
#
loop_
_entity_poly.entity_id
_entity_poly.type
_entity_poly.pdbx_seq_one_letter_code
_entity_poly.pdbx_strand_id
1 'polypeptide(L)'
;MHPYWFTFEPLNSRTPLNSGAGVTARDDEDARRLVREAFGDLPVAKMVVLKDLDGLDQGHVRPNMGNILVRGIWFPLGYENIGKD
;
A
#
# COMPACT_ATOMS: atom_id res chain seq x y z
N MET A 1 8.25 12.16 -4.09
CA MET A 1 7.50 10.92 -3.87
C MET A 1 6.66 11.02 -2.61
N HIS A 2 5.54 10.32 -2.57
CA HIS A 2 4.60 10.41 -1.47
C HIS A 2 4.18 9.03 -1.03
N PRO A 3 4.00 8.81 0.29
CA PRO A 3 3.44 7.57 0.79
C PRO A 3 1.92 7.63 0.75
N TYR A 4 1.30 6.56 0.25
CA TYR A 4 -0.15 6.45 0.13
C TYR A 4 -0.63 5.24 0.90
N TRP A 5 -1.85 5.34 1.44
CA TRP A 5 -2.54 4.21 2.06
C TRP A 5 -3.84 3.93 1.31
N PHE A 6 -3.99 2.69 0.86
CA PHE A 6 -5.18 2.22 0.17
C PHE A 6 -6.02 1.38 1.11
N THR A 7 -7.32 1.63 1.11
CA THR A 7 -8.29 0.78 1.76
C THR A 7 -9.17 0.21 0.66
N PHE A 8 -9.42 -1.10 0.72
CA PHE A 8 -10.22 -1.79 -0.29
C PHE A 8 -11.61 -2.11 0.22
N GLU A 9 -12.57 -2.27 -0.70
CA GLU A 9 -13.86 -2.85 -0.34
C GLU A 9 -13.64 -4.25 0.22
N PRO A 10 -14.58 -4.77 1.04
CA PRO A 10 -14.40 -6.11 1.64
C PRO A 10 -14.03 -7.16 0.61
N LEU A 11 -12.97 -7.91 0.90
CA LEU A 11 -12.49 -8.97 0.04
C LEU A 11 -13.02 -10.32 0.54
N ASN A 12 -13.29 -11.23 -0.39
CA ASN A 12 -13.94 -12.51 -0.09
C ASN A 12 -13.01 -13.56 0.49
N SER A 13 -11.74 -13.24 0.67
CA SER A 13 -10.74 -14.18 1.19
C SER A 13 -9.94 -13.53 2.30
N ARG A 14 -9.29 -14.36 3.12
CA ARG A 14 -8.37 -13.87 4.13
C ARG A 14 -7.07 -13.44 3.47
N THR A 15 -6.77 -12.18 3.57
CA THR A 15 -5.57 -11.61 2.98
C THR A 15 -5.14 -10.39 3.81
N PRO A 16 -3.83 -10.11 3.89
CA PRO A 16 -3.36 -8.86 4.53
C PRO A 16 -3.96 -7.62 3.90
N LEU A 17 -4.45 -7.71 2.65
CA LEU A 17 -5.09 -6.60 1.94
C LEU A 17 -6.39 -6.16 2.60
N ASN A 18 -7.00 -7.00 3.44
CA ASN A 18 -8.16 -6.57 4.22
C ASN A 18 -7.82 -5.46 5.20
N SER A 19 -6.55 -5.32 5.58
CA SER A 19 -6.07 -4.20 6.40
C SER A 19 -5.67 -2.99 5.55
N GLY A 20 -5.56 -3.16 4.23
CA GLY A 20 -5.16 -2.11 3.32
C GLY A 20 -3.81 -2.39 2.67
N ALA A 21 -3.31 -1.42 1.90
CA ALA A 21 -2.00 -1.51 1.27
C ALA A 21 -1.28 -0.17 1.35
N GLY A 22 0.04 -0.21 1.58
CA GLY A 22 0.88 0.96 1.62
C GLY A 22 1.80 1.01 0.41
N VAL A 23 1.89 2.19 -0.21
CA VAL A 23 2.64 2.40 -1.46
C VAL A 23 3.33 3.74 -1.40
N THR A 24 4.60 3.79 -1.79
CA THR A 24 5.28 5.06 -2.05
C THR A 24 5.38 5.24 -3.56
N ALA A 25 4.90 6.36 -4.07
CA ALA A 25 4.80 6.61 -5.49
C ALA A 25 5.00 8.09 -5.81
N ARG A 26 5.13 8.39 -7.10
CA ARG A 26 5.36 9.75 -7.58
C ARG A 26 4.11 10.61 -7.47
N ASP A 27 2.95 10.02 -7.73
CA ASP A 27 1.65 10.69 -7.68
C ASP A 27 0.54 9.64 -7.54
N ASP A 28 -0.70 10.10 -7.52
CA ASP A 28 -1.87 9.24 -7.34
C ASP A 28 -1.98 8.18 -8.43
N GLU A 29 -1.74 8.56 -9.67
CA GLU A 29 -1.85 7.65 -10.80
C GLU A 29 -0.79 6.56 -10.72
N ASP A 30 0.44 6.93 -10.38
CA ASP A 30 1.54 5.99 -10.19
C ASP A 30 1.23 5.02 -9.05
N ALA A 31 0.68 5.53 -7.94
CA ALA A 31 0.30 4.69 -6.81
C ALA A 31 -0.75 3.65 -7.20
N ARG A 32 -1.78 4.07 -7.94
CA ARG A 32 -2.84 3.17 -8.40
C ARG A 32 -2.30 2.12 -9.36
N ARG A 33 -1.35 2.50 -10.21
CA ARG A 33 -0.72 1.57 -11.13
C ARG A 33 0.08 0.49 -10.38
N LEU A 34 0.85 0.88 -9.38
CA LEU A 34 1.62 -0.06 -8.57
C LEU A 34 0.72 -1.05 -7.84
N VAL A 35 -0.38 -0.57 -7.28
CA VAL A 35 -1.35 -1.44 -6.62
C VAL A 35 -1.93 -2.44 -7.62
N ARG A 36 -2.28 -1.98 -8.82
CA ARG A 36 -2.84 -2.85 -9.85
C ARG A 36 -1.82 -3.88 -10.33
N GLU A 37 -0.56 -3.50 -10.47
CA GLU A 37 0.50 -4.44 -10.84
C GLU A 37 0.71 -5.52 -9.79
N ALA A 38 0.61 -5.15 -8.52
CA ALA A 38 0.87 -6.07 -7.42
C ALA A 38 -0.33 -6.98 -7.13
N PHE A 39 -1.55 -6.44 -7.16
CA PHE A 39 -2.73 -7.12 -6.63
C PHE A 39 -3.86 -7.28 -7.65
N GLY A 40 -3.72 -6.73 -8.85
CA GLY A 40 -4.80 -6.73 -9.83
C GLY A 40 -5.82 -5.62 -9.58
N ASP A 41 -6.96 -5.72 -10.22
CA ASP A 41 -8.02 -4.70 -10.15
C ASP A 41 -8.87 -4.91 -8.90
N LEU A 42 -8.35 -4.51 -7.74
CA LEU A 42 -9.11 -4.58 -6.51
C LEU A 42 -9.99 -3.32 -6.36
N PRO A 43 -11.19 -3.47 -5.77
CA PRO A 43 -12.07 -2.32 -5.56
C PRO A 43 -11.53 -1.44 -4.44
N VAL A 44 -10.98 -0.29 -4.81
CA VAL A 44 -10.43 0.68 -3.86
C VAL A 44 -11.58 1.46 -3.24
N ALA A 45 -11.70 1.39 -1.91
CA ALA A 45 -12.68 2.16 -1.18
C ALA A 45 -12.16 3.56 -0.87
N LYS A 46 -10.85 3.68 -0.57
CA LYS A 46 -10.27 4.96 -0.18
C LYS A 46 -8.77 4.94 -0.45
N MET A 47 -8.23 6.09 -0.85
CA MET A 47 -6.79 6.31 -0.97
C MET A 47 -6.46 7.63 -0.31
N VAL A 48 -5.47 7.64 0.59
CA VAL A 48 -5.04 8.86 1.27
C VAL A 48 -3.53 9.00 1.18
N VAL A 49 -3.06 10.24 1.13
CA VAL A 49 -1.63 10.56 1.26
C VAL A 49 -1.31 10.60 2.75
N LEU A 50 -0.31 9.83 3.15
CA LEU A 50 0.12 9.82 4.54
C LEU A 50 1.05 10.99 4.80
N LYS A 51 0.80 11.72 5.88
CA LYS A 51 1.67 12.81 6.30
C LYS A 51 2.80 12.32 7.18
N ASP A 52 2.54 11.24 7.93
CA ASP A 52 3.52 10.60 8.79
C ASP A 52 3.09 9.17 9.08
N LEU A 53 3.90 8.44 9.84
CA LEU A 53 3.62 7.04 10.17
C LEU A 53 2.66 6.88 11.34
N ASP A 54 2.34 7.95 12.05
CA ASP A 54 1.47 7.87 13.23
C ASP A 54 0.04 7.53 12.86
N GLY A 55 -0.35 7.77 11.60
CA GLY A 55 -1.68 7.38 11.12
C GLY A 55 -1.83 5.90 10.82
N LEU A 56 -0.76 5.12 10.91
CA LEU A 56 -0.79 3.69 10.64
C LEU A 56 -1.04 2.89 11.91
N ASP A 57 -1.59 1.69 11.72
CA ASP A 57 -1.78 0.75 12.81
C ASP A 57 -0.42 0.34 13.38
N GLN A 58 -0.11 0.78 14.59
CA GLN A 58 1.17 0.55 15.21
C GLN A 58 1.40 -0.91 15.62
N GLY A 59 0.32 -1.65 15.85
CA GLY A 59 0.41 -3.03 16.30
C GLY A 59 0.47 -4.05 15.15
N HIS A 60 -0.02 -3.68 13.96
CA HIS A 60 -0.12 -4.62 12.84
C HIS A 60 0.66 -4.16 11.62
N VAL A 61 0.44 -2.93 11.17
CA VAL A 61 1.07 -2.42 9.95
C VAL A 61 2.54 -2.10 10.16
N ARG A 62 2.87 -1.33 11.20
CA ARG A 62 4.25 -0.89 11.43
C ARG A 62 5.23 -2.06 11.55
N PRO A 63 4.92 -3.15 12.30
CA PRO A 63 5.84 -4.27 12.40
C PRO A 63 6.00 -5.08 11.11
N ASN A 64 5.09 -4.91 10.16
CA ASN A 64 5.01 -5.75 8.96
C ASN A 64 5.17 -4.95 7.66
N MET A 65 5.80 -3.80 7.73
CA MET A 65 5.97 -2.96 6.54
C MET A 65 7.42 -2.92 6.08
N GLY A 66 7.60 -2.65 4.79
CA GLY A 66 8.91 -2.44 4.22
C GLY A 66 9.36 -0.99 4.31
N ASN A 67 10.28 -0.59 3.42
CA ASN A 67 10.87 0.74 3.43
C ASN A 67 9.98 1.75 2.71
N ILE A 68 9.36 2.64 3.48
CA ILE A 68 8.46 3.67 2.97
C ILE A 68 9.19 4.74 2.13
N LEU A 69 10.51 4.81 2.22
CA LEU A 69 11.31 5.79 1.49
C LEU A 69 11.59 5.37 0.04
N VAL A 70 11.31 4.12 -0.30
CA VAL A 70 11.57 3.58 -1.63
C VAL A 70 10.26 3.44 -2.40
N ARG A 71 10.25 3.84 -3.67
CA ARG A 71 9.08 3.67 -4.53
C ARG A 71 8.68 2.20 -4.59
N GLY A 72 7.42 1.91 -4.38
CA GLY A 72 6.89 0.55 -4.45
C GLY A 72 5.96 0.24 -3.30
N ILE A 73 5.58 -1.02 -3.23
CA ILE A 73 4.67 -1.53 -2.20
C ILE A 73 5.47 -1.83 -0.93
N TRP A 74 5.12 -1.17 0.17
CA TRP A 74 5.79 -1.43 1.45
C TRP A 74 4.88 -2.15 2.46
N PHE A 75 3.61 -2.31 2.17
CA PHE A 75 2.70 -3.13 2.96
C PHE A 75 1.63 -3.70 2.03
N PRO A 76 1.32 -5.00 2.11
CA PRO A 76 2.00 -6.00 2.95
C PRO A 76 3.39 -6.35 2.44
N LEU A 77 4.21 -6.96 3.29
CA LEU A 77 5.53 -7.43 2.89
C LEU A 77 5.42 -8.54 1.84
N GLY A 78 6.46 -8.68 1.03
CA GLY A 78 6.50 -9.69 -0.04
C GLY A 78 6.33 -9.10 -1.43
N TYR A 79 6.08 -7.81 -1.53
CA TYR A 79 5.85 -7.13 -2.81
C TYR A 79 6.90 -6.05 -3.09
N GLU A 80 8.04 -6.13 -2.43
CA GLU A 80 9.08 -5.10 -2.49
C GLU A 80 9.70 -4.96 -3.88
N ASN A 81 9.60 -6.00 -4.72
CA ASN A 81 10.14 -5.95 -6.07
C ASN A 81 9.25 -5.17 -7.04
N ILE A 82 8.00 -4.93 -6.68
CA ILE A 82 7.07 -4.18 -7.53
C ILE A 82 7.49 -2.71 -7.49
N GLY A 83 7.68 -2.13 -8.66
CA GLY A 83 8.07 -0.73 -8.80
C GLY A 83 9.55 -0.46 -8.77
N LYS A 84 10.38 -1.48 -8.57
CA LYS A 84 11.82 -1.34 -8.69
C LYS A 84 12.22 -1.36 -10.16
N ASP A 85 13.04 -0.43 -10.53
CA ASP A 85 13.59 -0.34 -11.89
C ASP A 85 15.01 -0.89 -11.95
#